data_18fe9b92d71c86c629c05930d5685a39
#
_entry.id   18fe9b92d71c86c629c05930d5685a39
#
_cell.length_a   1.000
_cell.length_b   1.000
_cell.length_c   1.000
_cell.angle_alpha   90.00
_cell.angle_beta   90.00
_cell.angle_gamma   90.00
#
_symmetry.space_group_name_H-M   'P 1'
#
loop_
_entity.id
_entity.type
_entity.pdbx_description
1 polymer ?
#
loop_
_entity_poly.entity_id
_entity_poly.type
_entity_poly.pdbx_seq_one_letter_code
_entity_poly.pdbx_strand_id
1 'polypeptide(L)'
;ALGARTAAAGYKNGKIYSGGQVVDGIGGGICQISSTLYNSVLLADLEIVERRNHQFVTSYVGPGRDATVVYGLTDFKFKNTRQYPVRISASAQNGIATISIYGIKEENEYTFKFSTKTVATIPFSVRYVEDESLDVGTEKVKQKGTNGLKTETYITKMLNGKVISTKLLSRDTYDAMERIIIKGTKSANNKTTNVTEGTTESVESSTNTTEEKQPETTPSGNKTTTETNTTPTTESKE
;
A
#
# COMPACT_ATOMS: atom_id res chain seq x y z
N ALA A 1 -25.41 -9.02 7.98
CA ALA A 1 -24.82 -7.68 7.94
C ALA A 1 -23.99 -7.46 9.19
N LEU A 2 -22.82 -6.82 9.06
CA LEU A 2 -21.90 -6.58 10.19
C LEU A 2 -22.29 -5.35 11.04
N GLY A 3 -23.13 -4.46 10.50
CA GLY A 3 -23.62 -3.28 11.20
C GLY A 3 -22.55 -2.21 11.49
N ALA A 4 -22.90 -1.27 12.37
CA ALA A 4 -22.01 -0.20 12.79
C ALA A 4 -20.89 -0.73 13.70
N ARG A 5 -19.68 -0.21 13.51
CA ARG A 5 -18.49 -0.57 14.29
C ARG A 5 -18.41 0.27 15.56
N THR A 6 -19.03 -0.20 16.62
CA THR A 6 -19.03 0.48 17.91
C THR A 6 -18.51 -0.42 19.02
N ALA A 7 -17.96 0.15 20.09
CA ALA A 7 -17.57 -0.61 21.26
C ALA A 7 -18.78 -1.33 21.90
N ALA A 8 -19.96 -0.71 21.90
CA ALA A 8 -21.19 -1.30 22.40
C ALA A 8 -21.64 -2.54 21.60
N ALA A 9 -21.30 -2.64 20.31
CA ALA A 9 -21.50 -3.81 19.47
C ALA A 9 -20.40 -4.87 19.64
N GLY A 10 -19.48 -4.69 20.58
CA GLY A 10 -18.39 -5.65 20.88
C GLY A 10 -17.13 -5.49 20.04
N TYR A 11 -17.05 -4.47 19.17
CA TYR A 11 -15.84 -4.21 18.40
C TYR A 11 -14.73 -3.63 19.28
N LYS A 12 -13.51 -4.09 19.03
CA LYS A 12 -12.30 -3.65 19.74
C LYS A 12 -11.42 -2.78 18.84
N ASN A 13 -10.45 -2.12 19.47
CA ASN A 13 -9.43 -1.39 18.73
C ASN A 13 -8.56 -2.33 17.90
N GLY A 14 -8.17 -1.87 16.74
CA GLY A 14 -7.25 -2.50 15.83
C GLY A 14 -6.74 -1.49 14.82
N LYS A 15 -5.84 -1.91 13.93
CA LYS A 15 -5.30 -1.01 12.90
C LYS A 15 -6.34 -0.73 11.82
N ILE A 16 -6.55 0.55 11.53
CA ILE A 16 -7.40 1.05 10.46
C ILE A 16 -6.63 2.06 9.61
N TYR A 17 -7.08 2.26 8.37
CA TYR A 17 -6.60 3.37 7.53
C TYR A 17 -7.47 4.60 7.76
N SER A 18 -6.85 5.73 8.09
CA SER A 18 -7.52 7.02 8.26
C SER A 18 -6.59 8.15 7.86
N GLY A 19 -7.06 9.08 7.01
CA GLY A 19 -6.28 10.23 6.56
C GLY A 19 -4.95 9.85 5.88
N GLY A 20 -4.89 8.74 5.15
CA GLY A 20 -3.66 8.26 4.50
C GLY A 20 -2.63 7.63 5.45
N GLN A 21 -3.02 7.37 6.68
CA GLN A 21 -2.16 6.78 7.72
C GLN A 21 -2.79 5.52 8.32
N VAL A 22 -1.93 4.67 8.89
CA VAL A 22 -2.35 3.52 9.70
C VAL A 22 -2.45 3.98 11.15
N VAL A 23 -3.65 3.97 11.70
CA VAL A 23 -3.94 4.40 13.07
C VAL A 23 -4.71 3.33 13.84
N ASP A 24 -4.77 3.46 15.16
CA ASP A 24 -5.65 2.63 15.98
C ASP A 24 -7.08 3.15 15.95
N GLY A 25 -8.05 2.25 15.78
CA GLY A 25 -9.46 2.60 15.72
C GLY A 25 -10.36 1.40 15.96
N ILE A 26 -11.62 1.67 16.33
CA ILE A 26 -12.61 0.61 16.62
C ILE A 26 -12.99 -0.12 15.33
N GLY A 27 -13.01 -1.46 15.39
CA GLY A 27 -13.40 -2.32 14.27
C GLY A 27 -12.28 -2.57 13.27
N GLY A 28 -11.01 -2.46 13.67
CA GLY A 28 -9.89 -2.99 12.91
C GLY A 28 -10.08 -4.47 12.58
N GLY A 29 -9.69 -4.89 11.36
CA GLY A 29 -9.85 -6.27 10.87
C GLY A 29 -11.16 -6.57 10.14
N ILE A 30 -12.18 -5.70 10.17
CA ILE A 30 -13.47 -5.98 9.51
C ILE A 30 -13.32 -6.09 7.99
N CYS A 31 -12.44 -5.29 7.37
CA CYS A 31 -12.15 -5.38 5.94
C CYS A 31 -11.36 -6.65 5.60
N GLN A 32 -10.61 -7.22 6.52
CA GLN A 32 -10.00 -8.54 6.35
C GLN A 32 -11.07 -9.63 6.28
N ILE A 33 -12.10 -9.55 7.12
CA ILE A 33 -13.25 -10.49 7.09
C ILE A 33 -14.03 -10.33 5.78
N SER A 34 -14.33 -9.11 5.34
CA SER A 34 -15.02 -8.91 4.06
C SER A 34 -14.20 -9.40 2.87
N SER A 35 -12.89 -9.22 2.89
CA SER A 35 -11.99 -9.76 1.87
C SER A 35 -11.93 -11.29 1.88
N THR A 36 -11.95 -11.91 3.07
CA THR A 36 -12.03 -13.37 3.23
C THR A 36 -13.35 -13.88 2.64
N LEU A 37 -14.48 -13.22 2.95
CA LEU A 37 -15.78 -13.56 2.38
C LEU A 37 -15.80 -13.39 0.87
N TYR A 38 -15.25 -12.31 0.34
CA TYR A 38 -15.15 -12.08 -1.10
C TYR A 38 -14.44 -13.22 -1.81
N ASN A 39 -13.31 -13.67 -1.27
CA ASN A 39 -12.58 -14.81 -1.85
C ASN A 39 -13.38 -16.12 -1.77
N SER A 40 -14.10 -16.37 -0.67
CA SER A 40 -14.96 -17.54 -0.55
C SER A 40 -16.12 -17.50 -1.56
N VAL A 41 -16.70 -16.33 -1.78
CA VAL A 41 -17.77 -16.11 -2.78
C VAL A 41 -17.28 -16.38 -4.19
N LEU A 42 -16.07 -15.90 -4.55
CA LEU A 42 -15.45 -16.15 -5.85
C LEU A 42 -15.17 -17.65 -6.07
N LEU A 43 -14.67 -18.34 -5.03
CA LEU A 43 -14.42 -19.79 -5.09
C LEU A 43 -15.69 -20.62 -5.17
N ALA A 44 -16.83 -20.10 -4.66
CA ALA A 44 -18.14 -20.71 -4.78
C ALA A 44 -18.86 -20.40 -6.10
N ASP A 45 -18.22 -19.68 -7.03
CA ASP A 45 -18.79 -19.24 -8.33
C ASP A 45 -20.12 -18.48 -8.16
N LEU A 46 -20.22 -17.63 -7.15
CA LEU A 46 -21.37 -16.78 -6.92
C LEU A 46 -21.16 -15.39 -7.54
N GLU A 47 -22.24 -14.72 -7.90
CA GLU A 47 -22.20 -13.41 -8.57
C GLU A 47 -21.78 -12.31 -7.60
N ILE A 48 -20.76 -11.53 -7.96
CA ILE A 48 -20.39 -10.32 -7.24
C ILE A 48 -21.27 -9.17 -7.74
N VAL A 49 -22.04 -8.56 -6.84
CA VAL A 49 -22.93 -7.43 -7.15
C VAL A 49 -22.27 -6.10 -6.87
N GLU A 50 -21.54 -6.00 -5.74
CA GLU A 50 -20.81 -4.80 -5.37
C GLU A 50 -19.52 -5.19 -4.64
N ARG A 51 -18.40 -4.63 -5.10
CA ARG A 51 -17.10 -4.76 -4.44
C ARG A 51 -16.26 -3.53 -4.74
N ARG A 52 -15.58 -3.02 -3.73
CA ARG A 52 -14.54 -1.98 -3.89
C ARG A 52 -13.22 -2.47 -3.30
N ASN A 53 -12.12 -2.15 -3.99
CA ASN A 53 -10.78 -2.36 -3.45
C ASN A 53 -10.47 -1.33 -2.36
N HIS A 54 -9.45 -1.60 -1.55
CA HIS A 54 -8.94 -0.62 -0.59
C HIS A 54 -8.23 0.53 -1.32
N GLN A 55 -8.14 1.64 -0.62
CA GLN A 55 -7.36 2.79 -1.09
C GLN A 55 -5.88 2.43 -1.25
N PHE A 56 -5.32 1.66 -0.32
CA PHE A 56 -3.92 1.23 -0.32
C PHE A 56 -3.82 -0.29 -0.43
N VAL A 57 -2.69 -0.79 -0.94
CA VAL A 57 -2.42 -2.24 -0.96
C VAL A 57 -2.44 -2.79 0.46
N THR A 58 -3.25 -3.82 0.67
CA THR A 58 -3.37 -4.49 1.98
C THR A 58 -2.24 -5.50 2.18
N SER A 59 -1.89 -5.77 3.45
CA SER A 59 -0.85 -6.76 3.80
C SER A 59 -1.38 -8.19 3.95
N TYR A 60 -2.70 -8.38 4.07
CA TYR A 60 -3.31 -9.68 4.39
C TYR A 60 -3.86 -10.42 3.16
N VAL A 61 -3.97 -9.75 2.02
CA VAL A 61 -4.38 -10.36 0.75
C VAL A 61 -3.75 -9.59 -0.41
N GLY A 62 -3.45 -10.29 -1.50
CA GLY A 62 -2.89 -9.66 -2.70
C GLY A 62 -3.87 -8.72 -3.41
N PRO A 63 -3.35 -7.79 -4.22
CA PRO A 63 -4.15 -6.86 -5.00
C PRO A 63 -5.21 -7.59 -5.85
N GLY A 64 -6.39 -7.00 -5.98
CA GLY A 64 -7.54 -7.56 -6.70
C GLY A 64 -8.33 -8.63 -5.95
N ARG A 65 -7.86 -9.05 -4.77
CA ARG A 65 -8.47 -10.08 -3.93
C ARG A 65 -9.04 -9.53 -2.63
N ASP A 66 -8.99 -8.23 -2.43
CA ASP A 66 -9.50 -7.50 -1.28
C ASP A 66 -10.91 -6.93 -1.54
N ALA A 67 -11.66 -6.70 -0.47
CA ALA A 67 -12.95 -6.02 -0.49
C ALA A 67 -13.06 -5.12 0.74
N THR A 68 -13.12 -3.80 0.52
CA THR A 68 -13.30 -2.83 1.60
C THR A 68 -14.77 -2.64 1.94
N VAL A 69 -15.05 -2.42 3.22
CA VAL A 69 -16.38 -2.06 3.70
C VAL A 69 -16.30 -0.90 4.69
N VAL A 70 -17.23 0.05 4.53
CA VAL A 70 -17.40 1.20 5.44
C VAL A 70 -18.89 1.37 5.69
N TYR A 71 -19.32 1.25 6.95
CA TYR A 71 -20.72 1.34 7.32
C TYR A 71 -21.37 2.62 6.79
N GLY A 72 -22.47 2.46 6.05
CA GLY A 72 -23.21 3.57 5.44
C GLY A 72 -22.61 4.15 4.14
N LEU A 73 -21.40 3.71 3.69
CA LEU A 73 -20.72 4.27 2.51
C LEU A 73 -20.35 3.22 1.46
N THR A 74 -19.79 2.10 1.88
CA THR A 74 -19.27 1.08 0.96
C THR A 74 -19.61 -0.29 1.50
N ASP A 75 -20.16 -1.14 0.64
CA ASP A 75 -20.59 -2.48 1.02
C ASP A 75 -19.94 -3.53 0.12
N PHE A 76 -19.98 -4.78 0.57
CA PHE A 76 -19.68 -5.94 -0.24
C PHE A 76 -20.96 -6.74 -0.42
N LYS A 77 -21.44 -6.87 -1.66
CA LYS A 77 -22.68 -7.55 -2.01
C LYS A 77 -22.43 -8.64 -3.02
N PHE A 78 -23.05 -9.77 -2.81
CA PHE A 78 -23.07 -10.88 -3.75
C PHE A 78 -24.46 -11.50 -3.84
N LYS A 79 -24.69 -12.25 -4.90
CA LYS A 79 -25.97 -12.93 -5.16
C LYS A 79 -25.73 -14.42 -5.25
N ASN A 80 -26.58 -15.18 -4.59
CA ASN A 80 -26.65 -16.63 -4.79
C ASN A 80 -27.30 -16.90 -6.14
N THR A 81 -26.49 -17.36 -7.09
CA THR A 81 -26.94 -17.74 -8.44
C THR A 81 -27.20 -19.24 -8.58
N ARG A 82 -27.08 -19.99 -7.48
CA ARG A 82 -27.37 -21.42 -7.44
C ARG A 82 -28.87 -21.65 -7.31
N GLN A 83 -29.34 -22.84 -7.71
CA GLN A 83 -30.75 -23.23 -7.59
C GLN A 83 -31.19 -23.42 -6.13
N TYR A 84 -30.26 -23.74 -5.24
CA TYR A 84 -30.50 -24.05 -3.84
C TYR A 84 -29.86 -23.00 -2.92
N PRO A 85 -30.38 -22.87 -1.68
CA PRO A 85 -29.75 -22.01 -0.69
C PRO A 85 -28.31 -22.41 -0.40
N VAL A 86 -27.47 -21.40 -0.08
CA VAL A 86 -26.11 -21.61 0.42
C VAL A 86 -26.04 -21.26 1.90
N ARG A 87 -25.21 -21.97 2.65
CA ARG A 87 -24.92 -21.70 4.06
C ARG A 87 -23.52 -21.11 4.18
N ILE A 88 -23.40 -19.98 4.85
CA ILE A 88 -22.12 -19.37 5.20
C ILE A 88 -21.77 -19.78 6.62
N SER A 89 -20.59 -20.32 6.82
CA SER A 89 -20.00 -20.60 8.14
C SER A 89 -18.74 -19.75 8.30
N ALA A 90 -18.60 -19.08 9.44
CA ALA A 90 -17.44 -18.27 9.75
C ALA A 90 -16.91 -18.63 11.14
N SER A 91 -15.61 -18.73 11.27
CA SER A 91 -14.91 -18.94 12.54
C SER A 91 -13.64 -18.08 12.59
N ALA A 92 -13.24 -17.74 13.81
CA ALA A 92 -11.98 -17.06 14.07
C ALA A 92 -11.31 -17.73 15.27
N GLN A 93 -10.13 -18.29 15.05
CA GLN A 93 -9.37 -18.99 16.06
C GLN A 93 -7.87 -18.76 15.84
N ASN A 94 -7.14 -18.51 16.92
CA ASN A 94 -5.67 -18.32 16.89
C ASN A 94 -5.20 -17.27 15.84
N GLY A 95 -5.95 -16.17 15.69
CA GLY A 95 -5.64 -15.11 14.73
C GLY A 95 -5.99 -15.43 13.27
N ILE A 96 -6.58 -16.59 13.00
CA ILE A 96 -6.99 -17.03 11.66
C ILE A 96 -8.53 -16.92 11.55
N ALA A 97 -8.99 -16.19 10.54
CA ALA A 97 -10.39 -16.14 10.17
C ALA A 97 -10.65 -17.10 8.99
N THR A 98 -11.63 -17.98 9.13
CA THR A 98 -12.04 -18.92 8.10
C THR A 98 -13.50 -18.69 7.75
N ILE A 99 -13.78 -18.58 6.45
CA ILE A 99 -15.14 -18.48 5.92
C ILE A 99 -15.35 -19.58 4.90
N SER A 100 -16.40 -20.38 5.11
CA SER A 100 -16.78 -21.48 4.23
C SER A 100 -18.20 -21.26 3.70
N ILE A 101 -18.39 -21.54 2.42
CA ILE A 101 -19.71 -21.53 1.78
C ILE A 101 -20.05 -22.97 1.42
N TYR A 102 -21.17 -23.44 1.96
CA TYR A 102 -21.71 -24.78 1.72
C TYR A 102 -22.94 -24.68 0.85
N GLY A 103 -23.04 -25.57 -0.13
CA GLY A 103 -24.18 -25.71 -1.03
C GLY A 103 -24.40 -27.16 -1.41
N ILE A 104 -25.41 -27.42 -2.25
CA ILE A 104 -25.62 -28.74 -2.83
C ILE A 104 -24.59 -28.94 -3.93
N LYS A 105 -24.03 -30.15 -3.97
CA LYS A 105 -23.07 -30.57 -4.99
C LYS A 105 -23.75 -30.56 -6.36
N GLU A 106 -23.11 -29.93 -7.33
CA GLU A 106 -23.57 -29.91 -8.72
C GLU A 106 -22.83 -31.02 -9.53
N GLU A 107 -23.36 -31.35 -10.69
CA GLU A 107 -22.76 -32.33 -11.59
C GLU A 107 -21.32 -32.01 -11.97
N ASN A 108 -21.05 -30.70 -12.23
CA ASN A 108 -19.74 -30.19 -12.56
C ASN A 108 -19.14 -29.42 -11.37
N GLU A 109 -18.06 -29.92 -10.80
CA GLU A 109 -17.29 -29.23 -9.76
C GLU A 109 -16.15 -28.43 -10.40
N TYR A 110 -16.34 -27.12 -10.43
CA TYR A 110 -15.33 -26.21 -10.94
C TYR A 110 -14.33 -25.80 -9.85
N THR A 111 -13.08 -25.63 -10.26
CA THR A 111 -12.05 -25.02 -9.44
C THR A 111 -11.61 -23.70 -10.05
N PHE A 112 -11.10 -22.80 -9.21
CA PHE A 112 -10.76 -21.44 -9.63
C PHE A 112 -9.31 -21.11 -9.29
N LYS A 113 -8.62 -20.46 -10.22
CA LYS A 113 -7.30 -19.86 -10.02
C LYS A 113 -7.39 -18.37 -10.27
N PHE A 114 -6.59 -17.63 -9.54
CA PHE A 114 -6.49 -16.19 -9.68
C PHE A 114 -5.09 -15.80 -10.10
N SER A 115 -4.99 -14.83 -10.98
CA SER A 115 -3.73 -14.21 -11.35
C SER A 115 -3.91 -12.70 -11.40
N THR A 116 -2.96 -11.96 -10.83
CA THR A 116 -2.98 -10.50 -10.84
C THR A 116 -1.74 -9.99 -11.56
N LYS A 117 -1.95 -9.10 -12.53
CA LYS A 117 -0.91 -8.42 -13.27
C LYS A 117 -0.83 -6.97 -12.80
N THR A 118 0.34 -6.50 -12.41
CA THR A 118 0.58 -5.07 -12.19
C THR A 118 0.74 -4.40 -13.56
N VAL A 119 -0.14 -3.45 -13.83
CA VAL A 119 -0.14 -2.67 -15.08
C VAL A 119 0.73 -1.43 -14.93
N ALA A 120 0.70 -0.80 -13.75
CA ALA A 120 1.54 0.35 -13.43
C ALA A 120 1.84 0.40 -11.95
N THR A 121 2.98 1.01 -11.61
CA THR A 121 3.37 1.35 -10.24
C THR A 121 3.31 2.86 -10.08
N ILE A 122 2.72 3.32 -8.97
CA ILE A 122 2.62 4.73 -8.59
C ILE A 122 3.63 4.96 -7.47
N PRO A 123 4.73 5.68 -7.70
CA PRO A 123 5.73 5.92 -6.66
C PRO A 123 5.15 6.66 -5.46
N PHE A 124 5.61 6.34 -4.26
CA PHE A 124 5.25 7.11 -3.07
C PHE A 124 6.09 8.38 -2.95
N SER A 125 5.51 9.41 -2.32
CA SER A 125 6.19 10.64 -1.93
C SER A 125 6.87 10.49 -0.57
N VAL A 126 7.82 11.39 -0.29
CA VAL A 126 8.47 11.51 1.02
C VAL A 126 8.11 12.86 1.61
N ARG A 127 7.57 12.86 2.83
CA ARG A 127 7.29 14.06 3.60
C ARG A 127 8.13 14.09 4.87
N TYR A 128 8.72 15.24 5.14
CA TYR A 128 9.44 15.52 6.37
C TYR A 128 8.54 16.28 7.34
N VAL A 129 8.61 15.92 8.61
CA VAL A 129 7.89 16.58 9.71
C VAL A 129 8.93 16.95 10.76
N GLU A 130 8.98 18.22 11.12
CA GLU A 130 9.88 18.72 12.14
C GLU A 130 9.41 18.33 13.54
N ASP A 131 10.37 18.08 14.44
CA ASP A 131 10.12 17.74 15.84
C ASP A 131 11.19 18.42 16.71
N GLU A 132 10.76 19.42 17.47
CA GLU A 132 11.62 20.22 18.35
C GLU A 132 12.06 19.45 19.60
N SER A 133 11.49 18.27 19.87
CA SER A 133 11.92 17.40 20.97
C SER A 133 13.14 16.54 20.61
N LEU A 134 13.48 16.42 19.34
CA LEU A 134 14.61 15.64 18.83
C LEU A 134 15.75 16.54 18.43
N ASP A 135 16.98 16.11 18.75
CA ASP A 135 18.20 16.85 18.41
C ASP A 135 18.36 16.99 16.89
N VAL A 136 18.90 18.15 16.45
CA VAL A 136 19.27 18.42 15.07
C VAL A 136 20.11 17.29 14.50
N GLY A 137 19.80 16.85 13.27
CA GLY A 137 20.46 15.72 12.60
C GLY A 137 19.85 14.35 12.91
N THR A 138 18.86 14.27 13.83
CA THR A 138 18.13 13.03 14.08
C THR A 138 17.03 12.85 13.03
N GLU A 139 16.95 11.68 12.41
CA GLU A 139 15.84 11.28 11.55
C GLU A 139 15.18 10.00 12.06
N LYS A 140 13.85 9.99 12.12
CA LYS A 140 13.06 8.80 12.48
C LYS A 140 11.98 8.54 11.45
N VAL A 141 11.88 7.32 10.94
CA VAL A 141 10.79 6.93 10.03
C VAL A 141 9.52 6.72 10.84
N LYS A 142 8.57 7.64 10.75
CA LYS A 142 7.24 7.56 11.36
C LYS A 142 6.33 6.61 10.59
N GLN A 143 6.39 6.65 9.24
CA GLN A 143 5.59 5.84 8.35
C GLN A 143 6.46 5.38 7.17
N LYS A 144 6.45 4.09 6.88
CA LYS A 144 7.08 3.55 5.66
C LYS A 144 6.22 3.90 4.45
N GLY A 145 6.85 4.43 3.40
CA GLY A 145 6.18 4.59 2.13
C GLY A 145 5.88 3.25 1.46
N THR A 146 4.79 3.19 0.71
CA THR A 146 4.42 2.04 -0.11
C THR A 146 3.95 2.53 -1.46
N ASN A 147 4.48 1.96 -2.52
CA ASN A 147 4.03 2.31 -3.87
C ASN A 147 2.56 1.92 -4.06
N GLY A 148 1.85 2.77 -4.76
CA GLY A 148 0.54 2.44 -5.29
C GLY A 148 0.66 1.59 -6.56
N LEU A 149 -0.43 0.92 -6.91
CA LEU A 149 -0.47 0.00 -8.04
C LEU A 149 -1.73 0.21 -8.87
N LYS A 150 -1.61 0.02 -10.19
CA LYS A 150 -2.75 -0.29 -11.05
C LYS A 150 -2.64 -1.75 -11.44
N THR A 151 -3.72 -2.51 -11.26
CA THR A 151 -3.71 -3.96 -11.46
C THR A 151 -4.87 -4.45 -12.28
N GLU A 152 -4.66 -5.54 -12.99
CA GLU A 152 -5.69 -6.36 -13.62
C GLU A 152 -5.67 -7.74 -12.97
N THR A 153 -6.81 -8.15 -12.43
CA THR A 153 -6.98 -9.47 -11.82
C THR A 153 -7.86 -10.33 -12.69
N TYR A 154 -7.42 -11.55 -12.95
CA TYR A 154 -8.10 -12.53 -13.75
C TYR A 154 -8.53 -13.73 -12.92
N ILE A 155 -9.70 -14.28 -13.24
CA ILE A 155 -10.21 -15.53 -12.69
C ILE A 155 -10.23 -16.58 -13.80
N THR A 156 -9.60 -17.71 -13.54
CA THR A 156 -9.57 -18.88 -14.42
C THR A 156 -10.43 -19.98 -13.83
N LYS A 157 -11.49 -20.35 -14.53
CA LYS A 157 -12.40 -21.45 -14.21
C LYS A 157 -11.88 -22.74 -14.84
N MET A 158 -11.82 -23.80 -14.06
CA MET A 158 -11.28 -25.10 -14.47
C MET A 158 -12.24 -26.22 -14.13
N LEU A 159 -12.30 -27.24 -14.99
CA LEU A 159 -13.03 -28.50 -14.76
C LEU A 159 -12.06 -29.66 -14.96
N ASN A 160 -11.93 -30.54 -13.98
CA ASN A 160 -11.03 -31.70 -14.02
C ASN A 160 -9.58 -31.32 -14.45
N GLY A 161 -9.09 -30.18 -13.93
CA GLY A 161 -7.75 -29.67 -14.22
C GLY A 161 -7.60 -28.96 -15.58
N LYS A 162 -8.62 -28.99 -16.45
CA LYS A 162 -8.61 -28.30 -17.74
C LYS A 162 -9.20 -26.89 -17.61
N VAL A 163 -8.59 -25.92 -18.26
CA VAL A 163 -9.07 -24.54 -18.32
C VAL A 163 -10.33 -24.47 -19.19
N ILE A 164 -11.42 -23.99 -18.62
CA ILE A 164 -12.71 -23.75 -19.30
C ILE A 164 -12.76 -22.30 -19.79
N SER A 165 -12.38 -21.35 -18.93
CA SER A 165 -12.36 -19.93 -19.30
C SER A 165 -11.42 -19.15 -18.40
N THR A 166 -10.90 -18.04 -18.93
CA THR A 166 -10.20 -17.02 -18.16
C THR A 166 -10.85 -15.69 -18.45
N LYS A 167 -11.25 -14.97 -17.41
CA LYS A 167 -11.94 -13.68 -17.52
C LYS A 167 -11.25 -12.62 -16.68
N LEU A 168 -11.29 -11.38 -17.13
CA LEU A 168 -10.93 -10.24 -16.31
C LEU A 168 -11.96 -10.12 -15.17
N LEU A 169 -11.48 -10.20 -13.93
CA LEU A 169 -12.30 -10.08 -12.73
C LEU A 169 -12.44 -8.62 -12.31
N SER A 170 -11.31 -7.89 -12.25
CA SER A 170 -11.30 -6.47 -11.87
C SER A 170 -10.10 -5.72 -12.43
N ARG A 171 -10.27 -4.39 -12.54
CA ARG A 171 -9.20 -3.41 -12.67
C ARG A 171 -9.22 -2.55 -11.43
N ASP A 172 -8.15 -2.60 -10.67
CA ASP A 172 -8.06 -1.91 -9.39
C ASP A 172 -6.92 -0.89 -9.41
N THR A 173 -7.16 0.24 -8.74
CA THR A 173 -6.13 1.25 -8.49
C THR A 173 -5.96 1.38 -6.99
N TYR A 174 -4.73 1.26 -6.52
CA TYR A 174 -4.31 1.47 -5.14
C TYR A 174 -3.42 2.69 -5.10
N ASP A 175 -3.73 3.62 -4.20
CA ASP A 175 -2.94 4.82 -4.02
C ASP A 175 -1.57 4.50 -3.41
N ALA A 176 -0.60 5.39 -3.65
CA ALA A 176 0.67 5.34 -2.95
C ALA A 176 0.51 5.86 -1.51
N MET A 177 1.10 5.16 -0.56
CA MET A 177 1.17 5.63 0.83
C MET A 177 2.46 6.40 1.04
N GLU A 178 2.35 7.63 1.49
CA GLU A 178 3.47 8.53 1.72
C GLU A 178 4.46 7.99 2.76
N ARG A 179 5.76 8.17 2.54
CA ARG A 179 6.78 7.96 3.57
C ARG A 179 6.90 9.21 4.42
N ILE A 180 6.77 9.08 5.75
CA ILE A 180 6.90 10.19 6.69
C ILE A 180 8.17 10.01 7.51
N ILE A 181 9.05 11.01 7.47
CA ILE A 181 10.30 11.07 8.23
C ILE A 181 10.22 12.25 9.18
N ILE A 182 10.40 11.98 10.47
CA ILE A 182 10.52 13.02 11.49
C ILE A 182 11.99 13.49 11.50
N LYS A 183 12.19 14.80 11.41
CA LYS A 183 13.48 15.47 11.54
C LYS A 183 13.58 16.23 12.84
N GLY A 184 14.60 15.97 13.63
CA GLY A 184 14.89 16.74 14.84
C GLY A 184 15.38 18.15 14.49
N THR A 185 14.81 19.14 15.21
CA THR A 185 15.17 20.57 15.07
C THR A 185 15.66 21.20 16.37
N LYS A 186 15.72 20.42 17.48
CA LYS A 186 16.22 20.88 18.76
C LYS A 186 17.69 21.26 18.63
N SER A 187 18.00 22.55 18.66
CA SER A 187 19.37 23.06 18.70
C SER A 187 20.02 22.73 20.05
N ALA A 188 21.27 22.26 20.02
CA ALA A 188 22.06 22.19 21.24
C ALA A 188 22.19 23.60 21.81
N ASN A 189 21.54 23.88 22.94
CA ASN A 189 21.78 25.11 23.67
C ASN A 189 23.26 25.21 23.94
N ASN A 190 23.96 26.14 23.30
CA ASN A 190 25.29 26.59 23.72
C ASN A 190 25.13 27.01 25.18
N LYS A 191 25.65 26.19 26.08
CA LYS A 191 25.90 26.58 27.45
C LYS A 191 26.90 27.74 27.34
N THR A 192 26.40 28.97 27.42
CA THR A 192 27.23 30.14 27.63
C THR A 192 27.92 29.92 28.95
N THR A 193 29.16 29.48 28.91
CA THR A 193 30.07 29.58 30.05
C THR A 193 30.32 31.08 30.22
N ASN A 194 29.70 31.66 31.24
CA ASN A 194 30.11 32.93 31.80
C ASN A 194 31.57 32.77 32.23
N VAL A 195 32.49 33.27 31.40
CA VAL A 195 33.86 33.56 31.79
C VAL A 195 33.82 34.95 32.41
N THR A 196 33.97 34.98 33.72
CA THR A 196 34.22 36.13 34.57
C THR A 196 35.33 36.97 33.97
N GLU A 197 35.08 38.29 33.87
CA GLU A 197 36.06 39.32 33.54
C GLU A 197 37.30 39.22 34.47
N GLY A 198 38.44 39.26 33.85
CA GLY A 198 39.75 39.46 34.47
C GLY A 198 40.69 40.18 33.51
N THR A 199 40.65 41.54 33.61
CA THR A 199 41.73 42.53 33.47
C THR A 199 42.81 42.35 32.43
N THR A 200 42.80 43.34 31.48
CA THR A 200 43.91 44.10 30.81
C THR A 200 45.26 43.42 30.58
N GLU A 201 45.69 43.40 29.36
CA GLU A 201 46.87 44.15 28.87
C GLU A 201 46.95 44.12 27.32
N SER A 202 47.21 45.30 26.81
CA SER A 202 47.49 45.67 25.40
C SER A 202 48.84 45.15 24.96
N VAL A 203 48.98 44.71 23.69
CA VAL A 203 50.11 45.01 22.80
C VAL A 203 49.73 44.82 21.34
N GLU A 204 50.16 45.73 20.53
CA GLU A 204 49.96 46.04 19.12
C GLU A 204 50.41 44.98 18.11
N SER A 205 49.76 45.12 16.96
CA SER A 205 50.35 45.11 15.58
C SER A 205 50.88 43.82 14.97
N SER A 206 50.27 43.38 13.94
CA SER A 206 50.82 43.41 12.59
C SER A 206 49.88 42.77 11.55
N THR A 207 49.61 43.56 10.55
CA THR A 207 49.11 43.27 9.21
C THR A 207 49.77 42.05 8.57
N ASN A 208 48.98 41.19 7.90
CA ASN A 208 49.28 40.84 6.53
C ASN A 208 48.07 40.30 5.77
N THR A 209 47.75 41.03 4.74
CA THR A 209 46.93 40.75 3.58
C THR A 209 47.52 39.61 2.77
N THR A 210 46.74 38.67 2.33
CA THR A 210 46.94 38.10 0.98
C THR A 210 45.61 37.52 0.48
N GLU A 211 45.23 38.05 -0.65
CA GLU A 211 44.14 37.73 -1.54
C GLU A 211 44.28 36.38 -2.23
N GLU A 212 43.11 35.97 -2.79
CA GLU A 212 42.97 35.30 -4.09
C GLU A 212 43.21 33.79 -4.16
N LYS A 213 42.21 33.00 -4.51
CA LYS A 213 41.79 32.70 -5.88
C LYS A 213 40.72 31.60 -5.93
N GLN A 214 39.64 31.97 -6.57
CA GLN A 214 38.75 31.04 -7.24
C GLN A 214 39.38 30.63 -8.58
N PRO A 215 39.11 29.50 -9.12
CA PRO A 215 38.80 29.45 -10.55
C PRO A 215 37.49 28.75 -10.89
N GLU A 216 36.86 29.42 -11.77
CA GLU A 216 35.74 29.08 -12.64
C GLU A 216 36.01 27.92 -13.60
N THR A 217 34.85 27.51 -14.17
CA THR A 217 34.53 27.11 -15.56
C THR A 217 34.73 25.66 -15.95
N THR A 218 33.66 25.06 -16.24
CA THR A 218 32.82 24.84 -17.45
C THR A 218 33.28 23.70 -18.39
N PRO A 219 32.45 23.35 -19.37
CA PRO A 219 31.89 22.01 -19.53
C PRO A 219 32.33 21.36 -20.84
N SER A 220 32.15 20.09 -20.98
CA SER A 220 32.19 19.43 -22.31
C SER A 220 31.72 17.98 -22.11
N GLY A 221 30.91 17.36 -22.87
CA GLY A 221 30.45 17.49 -24.21
C GLY A 221 29.75 16.21 -24.58
N ASN A 222 28.69 16.38 -25.21
CA ASN A 222 27.91 15.58 -26.13
C ASN A 222 28.57 14.27 -26.64
N LYS A 223 27.85 13.13 -26.55
CA LYS A 223 27.80 12.19 -27.69
C LYS A 223 26.50 11.37 -27.68
N THR A 224 25.66 11.76 -28.59
CA THR A 224 24.58 10.99 -29.25
C THR A 224 25.18 9.76 -29.92
N THR A 225 24.56 8.60 -29.69
CA THR A 225 24.66 7.51 -30.64
C THR A 225 23.25 6.89 -30.81
N THR A 226 22.70 7.17 -31.96
CA THR A 226 21.55 6.55 -32.59
C THR A 226 22.02 5.20 -33.12
N GLU A 227 21.37 4.12 -32.78
CA GLU A 227 21.40 2.90 -33.60
C GLU A 227 19.99 2.40 -33.81
N THR A 228 19.64 2.46 -35.06
CA THR A 228 18.51 1.86 -35.76
C THR A 228 18.77 0.40 -36.02
N ASN A 229 17.67 -0.35 -36.13
CA ASN A 229 17.49 -1.57 -36.95
C ASN A 229 17.12 -2.80 -36.12
N THR A 230 16.23 -3.66 -36.49
CA THR A 230 15.49 -4.05 -37.68
C THR A 230 14.53 -5.16 -37.26
N THR A 231 13.35 -5.12 -37.80
CA THR A 231 12.35 -6.21 -37.82
C THR A 231 12.91 -7.40 -38.62
N PRO A 232 12.53 -8.62 -38.29
CA PRO A 232 12.28 -9.60 -39.32
C PRO A 232 10.84 -10.10 -39.30
N THR A 233 10.20 -9.84 -40.39
CA THR A 233 9.07 -10.55 -41.00
C THR A 233 9.51 -11.97 -41.31
N THR A 234 8.73 -12.97 -40.93
CA THR A 234 8.71 -14.23 -41.63
C THR A 234 7.29 -14.75 -41.77
N GLU A 235 7.04 -15.04 -43.02
CA GLU A 235 5.84 -15.55 -43.65
C GLU A 235 5.38 -16.89 -43.15
N SER A 236 4.07 -17.07 -43.33
CA SER A 236 3.32 -18.33 -43.40
C SER A 236 3.87 -19.34 -44.39
N LYS A 237 3.74 -20.64 -44.07
CA LYS A 237 3.27 -21.66 -45.01
C LYS A 237 2.87 -22.94 -44.29
N GLU A 238 1.69 -23.38 -44.70
CA GLU A 238 0.98 -24.66 -44.66
C GLU A 238 0.47 -25.15 -43.34
#